data_cba1c21a3aab9fa61b7bf01032c79d5c
#
_entry.id   cba1c21a3aab9fa61b7bf01032c79d5c
#
_cell.length_a   1.000
_cell.length_b   1.000
_cell.length_c   1.000
_cell.angle_alpha   90.00
_cell.angle_beta   90.00
_cell.angle_gamma   90.00
#
_symmetry.space_group_name_H-M   'P 1'
#
loop_
_entity.id
_entity.type
_entity.pdbx_description
1 polymer ?
#
loop_
_entity_poly.entity_id
_entity_poly.type
_entity_poly.pdbx_seq_one_letter_code
_entity_poly.pdbx_strand_id
1 'polypeptide(L)'
;MPRKLWEANSKTKSKSNLFDFEKFLARKFNYKPKKNYKKLFNWTIKNPKLFWTSVWEFSNIKGVKNDKFHFPKEIIKSKFLVNSKLNYAENLLSISDNTKAVTFISESGYREEISWKELNNNTLKLIKFFEDNKIKENDRIAAYTANQIETVESFIATSAIGAIWSSCSPDFGTQGVIE
;
A
#
# COMPACT_ATOMS: atom_id res chain seq x y z
N MET A 1 -10.53 30.52 17.63
CA MET A 1 -10.34 29.49 16.60
C MET A 1 -8.84 29.28 16.42
N PRO A 2 -8.33 28.04 16.27
CA PRO A 2 -6.91 27.83 16.04
C PRO A 2 -6.47 28.52 14.73
N ARG A 3 -5.30 29.16 14.76
CA ARG A 3 -4.73 29.84 13.59
C ARG A 3 -4.39 28.83 12.51
N LYS A 4 -4.87 29.05 11.28
CA LYS A 4 -4.51 28.24 10.13
C LYS A 4 -3.02 28.44 9.80
N LEU A 5 -2.23 27.38 9.86
CA LEU A 5 -0.78 27.42 9.63
C LEU A 5 -0.44 27.32 8.14
N TRP A 6 -1.19 26.55 7.38
CA TRP A 6 -0.95 26.35 5.95
C TRP A 6 -2.24 25.95 5.22
N GLU A 7 -2.33 26.31 3.94
CA GLU A 7 -3.35 25.82 3.01
C GLU A 7 -2.76 25.66 1.60
N ALA A 8 -3.10 24.56 0.94
CA ALA A 8 -2.75 24.35 -0.45
C ALA A 8 -3.37 25.42 -1.35
N ASN A 9 -2.56 26.07 -2.18
CA ASN A 9 -3.03 27.03 -3.18
C ASN A 9 -3.77 26.32 -4.34
N SER A 10 -4.42 27.10 -5.21
CA SER A 10 -5.21 26.55 -6.33
C SER A 10 -4.36 25.71 -7.31
N LYS A 11 -3.09 26.08 -7.53
CA LYS A 11 -2.15 25.35 -8.40
C LYS A 11 -1.81 23.98 -7.80
N THR A 12 -1.50 23.93 -6.50
CA THR A 12 -1.24 22.68 -5.77
C THR A 12 -2.48 21.77 -5.79
N LYS A 13 -3.66 22.33 -5.48
CA LYS A 13 -4.92 21.56 -5.51
C LYS A 13 -5.19 20.97 -6.90
N SER A 14 -4.97 21.72 -7.99
CA SER A 14 -5.26 21.29 -9.36
C SER A 14 -4.28 20.23 -9.90
N LYS A 15 -3.10 20.09 -9.30
CA LYS A 15 -2.07 19.11 -9.67
C LYS A 15 -2.05 17.89 -8.74
N SER A 16 -2.98 17.79 -7.80
CA SER A 16 -3.02 16.68 -6.84
C SER A 16 -3.71 15.46 -7.42
N ASN A 17 -3.24 14.27 -7.06
CA ASN A 17 -3.90 12.99 -7.37
C ASN A 17 -5.36 12.98 -6.89
N LEU A 18 -5.66 13.67 -5.80
CA LEU A 18 -7.03 13.80 -5.29
C LEU A 18 -7.94 14.52 -6.28
N PHE A 19 -7.44 15.56 -6.97
CA PHE A 19 -8.22 16.26 -8.00
C PHE A 19 -8.35 15.42 -9.28
N ASP A 20 -7.34 14.64 -9.60
CA ASP A 20 -7.43 13.69 -10.73
C ASP A 20 -8.45 12.58 -10.43
N PHE A 21 -8.52 12.12 -9.19
CA PHE A 21 -9.58 11.24 -8.72
C PHE A 21 -10.97 11.90 -8.82
N GLU A 22 -11.14 13.16 -8.42
CA GLU A 22 -12.40 13.89 -8.64
C GLU A 22 -12.80 13.97 -10.11
N LYS A 23 -11.84 14.18 -11.04
CA LYS A 23 -12.10 14.14 -12.49
C LYS A 23 -12.51 12.74 -12.97
N PHE A 24 -11.86 11.71 -12.43
CA PHE A 24 -12.24 10.32 -12.72
C PHE A 24 -13.68 10.04 -12.28
N LEU A 25 -14.07 10.44 -11.07
CA LEU A 25 -15.43 10.32 -10.58
C LEU A 25 -16.44 11.08 -11.43
N ALA A 26 -16.06 12.27 -11.92
CA ALA A 26 -16.92 13.08 -12.79
C ALA A 26 -17.19 12.41 -14.14
N ARG A 27 -16.20 11.73 -14.69
CA ARG A 27 -16.35 11.01 -15.97
C ARG A 27 -17.20 9.74 -15.84
N LYS A 28 -17.13 9.10 -14.67
CA LYS A 28 -17.76 7.80 -14.47
C LYS A 28 -19.13 7.87 -13.80
N PHE A 29 -19.31 8.86 -12.94
CA PHE A 29 -20.54 9.09 -12.19
C PHE A 29 -20.94 10.55 -12.32
N ASN A 30 -22.18 10.89 -12.00
CA ASN A 30 -22.64 12.28 -12.02
C ASN A 30 -22.07 13.08 -10.83
N TYR A 31 -20.75 12.99 -10.62
CA TYR A 31 -20.03 13.75 -9.60
C TYR A 31 -19.50 15.06 -10.18
N LYS A 32 -19.73 16.18 -9.48
CA LYS A 32 -19.18 17.49 -9.88
C LYS A 32 -17.95 17.81 -9.06
N PRO A 33 -16.73 17.86 -9.65
CA PRO A 33 -15.49 18.19 -8.95
C PRO A 33 -15.62 19.55 -8.25
N LYS A 34 -15.27 19.62 -6.98
CA LYS A 34 -15.44 20.83 -6.15
C LYS A 34 -14.10 21.40 -5.64
N LYS A 35 -12.98 20.71 -5.84
CA LYS A 35 -11.69 21.03 -5.20
C LYS A 35 -11.82 21.28 -3.70
N ASN A 36 -12.76 20.59 -3.06
CA ASN A 36 -13.14 20.79 -1.66
C ASN A 36 -13.20 19.41 -0.99
N TYR A 37 -12.20 19.12 -0.17
CA TYR A 37 -12.06 17.85 0.52
C TYR A 37 -13.31 17.45 1.30
N LYS A 38 -13.93 18.36 2.06
CA LYS A 38 -15.12 18.04 2.85
C LYS A 38 -16.30 17.58 1.98
N LYS A 39 -16.46 18.15 0.78
CA LYS A 39 -17.51 17.72 -0.15
C LYS A 39 -17.24 16.36 -0.75
N LEU A 40 -15.97 16.06 -1.13
CA LEU A 40 -15.56 14.75 -1.57
C LEU A 40 -15.75 13.74 -0.43
N PHE A 41 -15.25 14.00 0.77
CA PHE A 41 -15.42 13.16 1.94
C PHE A 41 -16.89 12.82 2.22
N ASN A 42 -17.77 13.82 2.22
CA ASN A 42 -19.20 13.56 2.40
C ASN A 42 -19.79 12.70 1.29
N TRP A 43 -19.29 12.82 0.05
CA TRP A 43 -19.72 11.98 -1.06
C TRP A 43 -19.25 10.53 -0.85
N THR A 44 -18.01 10.30 -0.40
CA THR A 44 -17.49 8.94 -0.15
C THR A 44 -18.28 8.20 0.91
N ILE A 45 -18.67 8.90 1.99
CA ILE A 45 -19.53 8.31 3.06
C ILE A 45 -20.91 7.96 2.53
N LYS A 46 -21.50 8.81 1.70
CA LYS A 46 -22.83 8.58 1.12
C LYS A 46 -22.84 7.48 0.05
N ASN A 47 -21.69 7.24 -0.59
CA ASN A 47 -21.55 6.31 -1.71
C ASN A 47 -20.37 5.35 -1.51
N PRO A 48 -20.29 4.59 -0.40
CA PRO A 48 -19.12 3.79 -0.07
C PRO A 48 -18.80 2.72 -1.12
N LYS A 49 -19.82 2.12 -1.71
CA LYS A 49 -19.68 1.16 -2.80
C LYS A 49 -18.99 1.78 -4.02
N LEU A 50 -19.52 2.90 -4.51
CA LEU A 50 -18.97 3.61 -5.66
C LEU A 50 -17.55 4.11 -5.38
N PHE A 51 -17.30 4.58 -4.16
CA PHE A 51 -15.99 5.04 -3.74
C PHE A 51 -14.94 3.93 -3.82
N TRP A 52 -15.16 2.79 -3.15
CA TRP A 52 -14.17 1.70 -3.12
C TRP A 52 -13.96 1.04 -4.48
N THR A 53 -15.03 0.89 -5.28
CA THR A 53 -14.93 0.45 -6.68
C THR A 53 -14.09 1.43 -7.50
N SER A 54 -14.30 2.74 -7.29
CA SER A 54 -13.54 3.79 -7.98
C SER A 54 -12.08 3.83 -7.56
N VAL A 55 -11.78 3.59 -6.28
CA VAL A 55 -10.39 3.48 -5.80
C VAL A 55 -9.66 2.33 -6.49
N TRP A 56 -10.28 1.15 -6.56
CA TRP A 56 -9.70 0.01 -7.27
C TRP A 56 -9.34 0.35 -8.71
N GLU A 57 -10.26 0.96 -9.42
CA GLU A 57 -10.09 1.25 -10.85
C GLU A 57 -9.14 2.43 -11.11
N PHE A 58 -9.25 3.51 -10.34
CA PHE A 58 -8.38 4.68 -10.47
C PHE A 58 -6.92 4.34 -10.14
N SER A 59 -6.70 3.47 -9.17
CA SER A 59 -5.36 3.00 -8.78
C SER A 59 -4.83 1.86 -9.66
N ASN A 60 -5.59 1.43 -10.68
CA ASN A 60 -5.22 0.31 -11.56
C ASN A 60 -4.82 -0.96 -10.79
N ILE A 61 -5.55 -1.28 -9.70
CA ILE A 61 -5.23 -2.43 -8.87
C ILE A 61 -5.27 -3.72 -9.69
N LYS A 62 -4.16 -4.44 -9.74
CA LYS A 62 -4.03 -5.76 -10.34
C LYS A 62 -4.67 -6.80 -9.41
N GLY A 63 -5.53 -7.64 -9.96
CA GLY A 63 -6.22 -8.68 -9.20
C GLY A 63 -7.58 -9.04 -9.76
N VAL A 64 -8.25 -9.98 -9.12
CA VAL A 64 -9.63 -10.39 -9.46
C VAL A 64 -10.59 -9.60 -8.59
N LYS A 65 -11.23 -8.59 -9.18
CA LYS A 65 -12.20 -7.75 -8.49
C LYS A 65 -13.57 -8.42 -8.39
N ASN A 66 -14.19 -8.34 -7.21
CA ASN A 66 -15.57 -8.72 -6.97
C ASN A 66 -16.30 -7.53 -6.34
N ASP A 67 -17.43 -7.13 -6.93
CA ASP A 67 -18.20 -5.97 -6.51
C ASP A 67 -19.22 -6.26 -5.39
N LYS A 68 -18.93 -7.24 -4.52
CA LYS A 68 -19.75 -7.53 -3.34
C LYS A 68 -19.29 -6.72 -2.12
N PHE A 69 -20.25 -6.15 -1.42
CA PHE A 69 -20.04 -5.32 -0.24
C PHE A 69 -21.01 -5.72 0.86
N HIS A 70 -20.58 -5.59 2.10
CA HIS A 70 -21.42 -5.77 3.28
C HIS A 70 -21.20 -4.59 4.23
N PHE A 71 -22.23 -3.80 4.48
CA PHE A 71 -22.19 -2.61 5.34
C PHE A 71 -23.22 -2.73 6.48
N PRO A 72 -22.89 -3.42 7.56
CA PRO A 72 -23.77 -3.48 8.74
C PRO A 72 -23.71 -2.16 9.53
N LYS A 73 -24.57 -2.01 10.54
CA LYS A 73 -24.55 -0.84 11.44
C LYS A 73 -23.19 -0.66 12.15
N GLU A 74 -22.56 -1.76 12.51
CA GLU A 74 -21.24 -1.77 13.13
C GLU A 74 -20.17 -1.67 12.03
N ILE A 75 -19.55 -0.51 11.92
CA ILE A 75 -18.55 -0.23 10.87
C ILE A 75 -17.38 -1.23 10.84
N ILE A 76 -16.96 -1.73 12.00
CA ILE A 76 -15.87 -2.71 12.12
C ILE A 76 -16.19 -4.04 11.43
N LYS A 77 -17.46 -4.36 11.25
CA LYS A 77 -17.94 -5.56 10.54
C LYS A 77 -18.13 -5.34 9.04
N SER A 78 -17.84 -4.12 8.55
CA SER A 78 -17.96 -3.82 7.12
C SER A 78 -16.94 -4.59 6.30
N LYS A 79 -17.39 -5.12 5.17
CA LYS A 79 -16.53 -5.83 4.21
C LYS A 79 -16.64 -5.18 2.84
N PHE A 80 -15.49 -4.89 2.25
CA PHE A 80 -15.36 -4.21 0.97
C PHE A 80 -14.85 -5.20 -0.08
N LEU A 81 -15.40 -5.17 -1.28
CA LEU A 81 -14.97 -6.00 -2.41
C LEU A 81 -14.79 -7.47 -2.01
N VAL A 82 -15.80 -8.03 -1.35
CA VAL A 82 -15.75 -9.38 -0.73
C VAL A 82 -15.38 -10.43 -1.77
N ASN A 83 -14.43 -11.31 -1.42
CA ASN A 83 -13.86 -12.34 -2.29
C ASN A 83 -13.03 -11.80 -3.47
N SER A 84 -12.69 -10.52 -3.49
CA SER A 84 -11.62 -10.06 -4.39
C SER A 84 -10.29 -10.66 -3.99
N LYS A 85 -9.46 -10.96 -4.99
CA LYS A 85 -8.11 -11.51 -4.78
C LYS A 85 -7.10 -10.58 -5.42
N LEU A 86 -6.08 -10.21 -4.68
CA LEU A 86 -4.95 -9.42 -5.16
C LEU A 86 -3.69 -9.82 -4.40
N ASN A 87 -2.54 -9.56 -5.01
CA ASN A 87 -1.26 -9.73 -4.35
C ASN A 87 -0.64 -8.34 -4.11
N TYR A 88 -0.20 -8.08 -2.88
CA TYR A 88 0.38 -6.79 -2.51
C TYR A 88 1.67 -6.51 -3.29
N ALA A 89 2.58 -7.49 -3.34
CA ALA A 89 3.86 -7.35 -4.03
C ALA A 89 3.69 -7.12 -5.53
N GLU A 90 2.77 -7.81 -6.19
CA GLU A 90 2.46 -7.62 -7.61
C GLU A 90 2.01 -6.19 -7.92
N ASN A 91 1.25 -5.59 -7.02
CA ASN A 91 0.81 -4.20 -7.17
C ASN A 91 1.93 -3.21 -6.88
N LEU A 92 2.72 -3.43 -5.81
CA LEU A 92 3.82 -2.57 -5.43
C LEU A 92 4.94 -2.57 -6.49
N LEU A 93 5.33 -3.73 -6.98
CA LEU A 93 6.41 -3.92 -7.96
C LEU A 93 5.96 -3.69 -9.41
N SER A 94 4.92 -2.92 -9.62
CA SER A 94 4.42 -2.58 -10.96
C SER A 94 5.38 -1.67 -11.75
N ILE A 95 6.31 -1.01 -11.08
CA ILE A 95 7.38 -0.18 -11.64
C ILE A 95 8.67 -1.00 -11.62
N SER A 96 9.44 -0.97 -12.70
CA SER A 96 10.73 -1.69 -12.81
C SER A 96 11.72 -0.88 -13.66
N ASP A 97 11.90 0.40 -13.30
CA ASP A 97 12.83 1.31 -13.93
C ASP A 97 13.99 1.67 -13.00
N ASN A 98 14.87 2.55 -13.46
CA ASN A 98 16.04 3.00 -12.69
C ASN A 98 15.71 4.18 -11.76
N THR A 99 14.45 4.57 -11.61
CA THR A 99 14.08 5.59 -10.62
C THR A 99 14.19 5.02 -9.20
N LYS A 100 14.44 5.91 -8.26
CA LYS A 100 14.65 5.56 -6.86
C LYS A 100 13.40 4.93 -6.24
N ALA A 101 13.54 3.75 -5.65
CA ALA A 101 12.50 3.04 -4.93
C ALA A 101 12.62 3.22 -3.41
N VAL A 102 13.81 2.96 -2.86
CA VAL A 102 14.04 3.00 -1.42
C VAL A 102 15.29 3.83 -1.14
N THR A 103 15.24 4.62 -0.08
CA THR A 103 16.39 5.29 0.52
C THR A 103 16.49 4.84 1.97
N PHE A 104 17.61 4.24 2.33
CA PHE A 104 17.97 3.91 3.70
C PHE A 104 18.94 4.96 4.25
N ILE A 105 18.70 5.38 5.49
CA ILE A 105 19.61 6.30 6.22
C ILE A 105 19.73 5.75 7.63
N SER A 106 20.97 5.42 8.05
CA SER A 106 21.26 4.99 9.42
C SER A 106 21.49 6.17 10.35
N GLU A 107 21.47 5.92 11.65
CA GLU A 107 21.80 6.93 12.68
C GLU A 107 23.24 7.44 12.56
N SER A 108 24.16 6.63 12.04
CA SER A 108 25.56 7.04 11.76
C SER A 108 25.70 7.94 10.54
N GLY A 109 24.61 8.22 9.82
CA GLY A 109 24.61 9.00 8.58
C GLY A 109 24.94 8.18 7.32
N TYR A 110 25.14 6.86 7.42
CA TYR A 110 25.26 6.01 6.25
C TYR A 110 23.96 6.07 5.43
N ARG A 111 24.13 6.23 4.11
CA ARG A 111 23.01 6.36 3.17
C ARG A 111 23.16 5.37 2.03
N GLU A 112 22.10 4.66 1.74
CA GLU A 112 22.02 3.73 0.63
C GLU A 112 20.70 3.96 -0.14
N GLU A 113 20.76 3.81 -1.45
CA GLU A 113 19.59 3.98 -2.32
C GLU A 113 19.55 2.86 -3.34
N ILE A 114 18.35 2.30 -3.55
CA ILE A 114 18.13 1.33 -4.62
C ILE A 114 17.01 1.80 -5.55
N SER A 115 17.13 1.42 -6.82
CA SER A 115 16.11 1.65 -7.84
C SER A 115 14.97 0.63 -7.76
N TRP A 116 13.84 0.92 -8.42
CA TRP A 116 12.76 -0.05 -8.59
C TRP A 116 13.22 -1.32 -9.30
N LYS A 117 14.14 -1.20 -10.25
CA LYS A 117 14.72 -2.37 -10.95
C LYS A 117 15.52 -3.25 -10.00
N GLU A 118 16.36 -2.67 -9.14
CA GLU A 118 17.13 -3.41 -8.15
C GLU A 118 16.21 -4.04 -7.11
N LEU A 119 15.25 -3.31 -6.56
CA LEU A 119 14.26 -3.82 -5.62
C LEU A 119 13.51 -5.04 -6.21
N ASN A 120 13.05 -4.94 -7.47
CA ASN A 120 12.42 -6.07 -8.17
C ASN A 120 13.36 -7.27 -8.28
N ASN A 121 14.59 -7.06 -8.76
CA ASN A 121 15.55 -8.15 -8.95
C ASN A 121 15.91 -8.84 -7.64
N ASN A 122 16.13 -8.08 -6.57
CA ASN A 122 16.48 -8.64 -5.27
C ASN A 122 15.28 -9.39 -4.65
N THR A 123 14.08 -8.83 -4.78
CA THR A 123 12.84 -9.53 -4.38
C THR A 123 12.68 -10.86 -5.12
N LEU A 124 12.94 -10.90 -6.44
CA LEU A 124 12.87 -12.14 -7.23
C LEU A 124 13.87 -13.19 -6.77
N LYS A 125 15.09 -12.79 -6.40
CA LYS A 125 16.10 -13.73 -5.83
C LYS A 125 15.61 -14.32 -4.51
N LEU A 126 14.99 -13.53 -3.65
CA LEU A 126 14.43 -14.00 -2.39
C LEU A 126 13.22 -14.92 -2.61
N ILE A 127 12.34 -14.60 -3.55
CA ILE A 127 11.23 -15.49 -3.94
C ILE A 127 11.80 -16.85 -4.36
N LYS A 128 12.80 -16.84 -5.24
CA LYS A 128 13.45 -18.10 -5.69
C LYS A 128 14.07 -18.87 -4.52
N PHE A 129 14.74 -18.19 -3.60
CA PHE A 129 15.27 -18.80 -2.38
C PHE A 129 14.16 -19.44 -1.53
N PHE A 130 13.02 -18.76 -1.36
CA PHE A 130 11.88 -19.31 -0.62
C PHE A 130 11.29 -20.54 -1.29
N GLU A 131 11.11 -20.51 -2.61
CA GLU A 131 10.63 -21.66 -3.39
C GLU A 131 11.57 -22.87 -3.28
N ASP A 132 12.88 -22.66 -3.43
CA ASP A 132 13.89 -23.72 -3.31
C ASP A 132 13.90 -24.35 -1.90
N ASN A 133 13.56 -23.59 -0.87
CA ASN A 133 13.38 -24.04 0.49
C ASN A 133 11.95 -24.51 0.82
N LYS A 134 11.09 -24.66 -0.20
CA LYS A 134 9.71 -25.16 -0.08
C LYS A 134 8.79 -24.31 0.81
N ILE A 135 9.11 -23.03 0.97
CA ILE A 135 8.24 -22.06 1.64
C ILE A 135 7.08 -21.72 0.68
N LYS A 136 5.86 -21.71 1.19
CA LYS A 136 4.64 -21.58 0.38
C LYS A 136 3.61 -20.67 1.05
N GLU A 137 2.50 -20.49 0.38
CA GLU A 137 1.35 -19.72 0.87
C GLU A 137 0.95 -20.19 2.29
N ASN A 138 0.67 -19.23 3.16
CA ASN A 138 0.34 -19.37 4.59
C ASN A 138 1.48 -19.82 5.51
N ASP A 139 2.68 -20.12 5.04
CA ASP A 139 3.83 -20.27 5.90
C ASP A 139 4.18 -18.96 6.61
N ARG A 140 4.82 -19.05 7.77
CA ARG A 140 5.18 -17.89 8.58
C ARG A 140 6.67 -17.62 8.48
N ILE A 141 7.02 -16.40 8.05
CA ILE A 141 8.40 -15.92 8.00
C ILE A 141 8.54 -14.84 9.09
N ALA A 142 9.41 -15.11 10.05
CA ALA A 142 9.73 -14.18 11.11
C ALA A 142 11.11 -13.57 10.91
N ALA A 143 11.24 -12.27 11.15
CA ALA A 143 12.51 -11.56 11.07
C ALA A 143 12.77 -10.76 12.36
N TYR A 144 13.97 -10.97 12.89
CA TYR A 144 14.54 -10.12 13.95
C TYR A 144 15.65 -9.31 13.31
N THR A 145 15.33 -8.08 12.89
CA THR A 145 16.20 -7.32 11.99
C THR A 145 16.02 -5.82 12.17
N ALA A 146 17.06 -5.08 11.83
CA ALA A 146 17.00 -3.62 11.75
C ALA A 146 16.10 -3.16 10.59
N ASN A 147 15.72 -1.89 10.61
CA ASN A 147 14.99 -1.26 9.51
C ASN A 147 15.97 -0.92 8.38
N GLN A 148 16.16 -1.84 7.45
CA GLN A 148 17.11 -1.76 6.33
C GLN A 148 16.46 -2.22 5.01
N ILE A 149 17.16 -2.08 3.89
CA ILE A 149 16.63 -2.39 2.55
C ILE A 149 16.24 -3.86 2.44
N GLU A 150 17.06 -4.78 2.95
CA GLU A 150 16.82 -6.23 2.91
C GLU A 150 15.56 -6.64 3.69
N THR A 151 15.21 -5.89 4.73
CA THR A 151 13.96 -6.10 5.47
C THR A 151 12.75 -5.79 4.59
N VAL A 152 12.82 -4.72 3.80
CA VAL A 152 11.77 -4.35 2.84
C VAL A 152 11.66 -5.41 1.74
N GLU A 153 12.79 -5.83 1.17
CA GLU A 153 12.87 -6.87 0.14
C GLU A 153 12.28 -8.18 0.63
N SER A 154 12.63 -8.60 1.86
CA SER A 154 12.14 -9.83 2.48
C SER A 154 10.64 -9.79 2.75
N PHE A 155 10.11 -8.65 3.22
CA PHE A 155 8.68 -8.44 3.38
C PHE A 155 7.92 -8.54 2.06
N ILE A 156 8.46 -7.92 1.00
CA ILE A 156 7.83 -7.95 -0.32
C ILE A 156 7.87 -9.38 -0.90
N ALA A 157 9.01 -10.08 -0.79
CA ALA A 157 9.14 -11.46 -1.26
C ALA A 157 8.19 -12.41 -0.52
N THR A 158 8.06 -12.25 0.81
CA THR A 158 7.09 -13.00 1.63
C THR A 158 5.66 -12.76 1.16
N SER A 159 5.32 -11.50 0.91
CA SER A 159 3.98 -11.12 0.40
C SER A 159 3.72 -11.67 -1.00
N ALA A 160 4.76 -11.74 -1.86
CA ALA A 160 4.65 -12.24 -3.23
C ALA A 160 4.22 -13.71 -3.29
N ILE A 161 4.76 -14.55 -2.41
CA ILE A 161 4.42 -15.98 -2.34
C ILE A 161 3.17 -16.27 -1.49
N GLY A 162 2.52 -15.25 -0.93
CA GLY A 162 1.34 -15.40 -0.07
C GLY A 162 1.66 -15.95 1.33
N ALA A 163 2.91 -15.86 1.77
CA ALA A 163 3.31 -16.21 3.13
C ALA A 163 3.03 -15.07 4.10
N ILE A 164 3.09 -15.35 5.39
CA ILE A 164 2.78 -14.42 6.48
C ILE A 164 4.07 -13.83 7.03
N TRP A 165 4.22 -12.52 6.95
CA TRP A 165 5.36 -11.79 7.51
C TRP A 165 5.12 -11.39 8.97
N SER A 166 6.15 -11.57 9.81
CA SER A 166 6.23 -11.00 11.13
C SER A 166 7.64 -10.49 11.40
N SER A 167 7.77 -9.31 11.96
CA SER A 167 9.09 -8.75 12.31
C SER A 167 9.04 -7.98 13.61
N CYS A 168 10.17 -7.97 14.31
CA CYS A 168 10.40 -7.14 15.49
C CYS A 168 11.74 -6.42 15.38
N SER A 169 11.80 -5.25 16.05
CA SER A 169 13.01 -4.43 16.11
C SER A 169 14.11 -5.15 16.92
N PRO A 170 15.40 -4.95 16.56
CA PRO A 170 16.52 -5.41 17.38
C PRO A 170 16.56 -4.78 18.78
N ASP A 171 15.78 -3.70 19.04
CA ASP A 171 15.64 -3.09 20.35
C ASP A 171 14.83 -3.95 21.34
N PHE A 172 14.07 -4.92 20.84
CA PHE A 172 13.41 -5.91 21.68
C PHE A 172 14.44 -6.86 22.25
N GLY A 173 14.55 -6.93 23.58
CA GLY A 173 15.38 -7.95 24.22
C GLY A 173 14.87 -9.36 23.93
N THR A 174 15.70 -10.38 24.15
CA THR A 174 15.39 -11.80 23.87
C THR A 174 14.03 -12.22 24.42
N GLN A 175 13.69 -11.76 25.63
CA GLN A 175 12.40 -12.09 26.25
C GLN A 175 11.22 -11.53 25.46
N GLY A 176 11.30 -10.27 25.00
CA GLY A 176 10.23 -9.64 24.23
C GLY A 176 10.07 -10.17 22.78
N VAL A 177 11.06 -10.96 22.31
CA VAL A 177 10.98 -11.65 21.01
C VAL A 177 10.37 -13.05 21.16
N ILE A 178 10.54 -13.69 22.31
CA ILE A 178 10.06 -15.05 22.57
C ILE A 178 8.59 -15.06 23.04
N GLU A 179 8.13 -14.03 23.74
CA GLU A 179 6.75 -13.84 24.16
C GLU A 179 5.83 -13.39 23.01
#